data_233e504de24493ad09b1be7aac214586
#
_entry.id   233e504de24493ad09b1be7aac214586
#
_cell.length_a   1.000
_cell.length_b   1.000
_cell.length_c   1.000
_cell.angle_alpha   90.00
_cell.angle_beta   90.00
_cell.angle_gamma   90.00
#
_symmetry.space_group_name_H-M   'P 1'
#
loop_
_entity.id
_entity.type
_entity.pdbx_description
1 polymer ?
#
loop_
_entity_poly.entity_id
_entity_poly.type
_entity_poly.pdbx_seq_one_letter_code
_entity_poly.pdbx_strand_id
1 'polypeptide(L)'
;MTDPRHTSTDFPEPSVCRADTKLSSVAGHFNHLQVPLHYERDYSYPLVVWLSPKSKERQEVIEFARSLSLRNYVITAPFLTPNLIRASHSSAAPTEFATAVNCSIEHAMQKMRIHPQRIFLVAEQDFLHATLNSTHLIHHEISGIASLLRSSQLPNPPCSSLSGLHSLPPLFFCISELGYHLKDQIEQPWRLFHSLGYKVRFKTMAPGHGFQHSALRNIDRWIMEAVTGQPALAPEDLAEPEFCFN
;
A
#
# COMPACT_ATOMS: atom_id res chain seq x y z
N MET A 1 50.16 9.58 -45.20
CA MET A 1 49.98 9.58 -43.71
C MET A 1 48.61 10.13 -43.47
N THR A 2 47.65 9.24 -43.30
CA THR A 2 46.20 9.51 -43.23
C THR A 2 45.73 9.32 -41.79
N ASP A 3 45.13 10.34 -41.27
CA ASP A 3 44.61 10.51 -39.92
C ASP A 3 43.32 9.64 -39.75
N PRO A 4 43.17 8.81 -38.71
CA PRO A 4 41.95 8.05 -38.46
C PRO A 4 40.93 8.91 -37.70
N ARG A 5 39.78 9.06 -38.31
CA ARG A 5 38.59 9.78 -37.80
C ARG A 5 38.05 9.16 -36.50
N HIS A 6 37.93 9.98 -35.49
CA HIS A 6 37.11 9.72 -34.31
C HIS A 6 35.63 9.60 -34.74
N THR A 7 35.10 8.42 -34.65
CA THR A 7 33.64 8.18 -34.68
C THR A 7 33.13 8.39 -33.26
N SER A 8 32.50 9.53 -33.06
CA SER A 8 31.68 9.82 -31.89
C SER A 8 30.43 8.93 -31.95
N THR A 9 30.34 7.97 -31.06
CA THR A 9 29.11 7.21 -30.83
C THR A 9 28.21 8.04 -29.94
N ASP A 10 27.31 8.76 -30.59
CA ASP A 10 26.17 9.39 -29.93
C ASP A 10 25.30 8.28 -29.35
N PHE A 11 25.40 8.06 -28.03
CA PHE A 11 24.39 7.34 -27.28
C PHE A 11 23.20 8.26 -27.11
N PRO A 12 21.97 7.87 -27.54
CA PRO A 12 20.80 8.66 -27.28
C PRO A 12 20.59 8.76 -25.76
N GLU A 13 20.57 9.96 -25.25
CA GLU A 13 20.16 10.22 -23.87
C GLU A 13 18.83 9.52 -23.59
N PRO A 14 18.69 8.84 -22.44
CA PRO A 14 17.42 8.24 -22.08
C PRO A 14 16.38 9.36 -21.98
N SER A 15 15.45 9.37 -22.92
CA SER A 15 14.29 10.25 -22.87
C SER A 15 13.58 9.98 -21.55
N VAL A 16 13.75 10.91 -20.61
CA VAL A 16 12.95 10.98 -19.39
C VAL A 16 11.51 11.11 -19.86
N CYS A 17 10.77 9.99 -19.83
CA CYS A 17 9.33 10.02 -20.01
C CYS A 17 8.78 10.99 -18.96
N ARG A 18 8.57 12.25 -19.36
CA ARG A 18 7.69 13.16 -18.63
C ARG A 18 6.32 12.51 -18.67
N ALA A 19 5.99 11.79 -17.62
CA ALA A 19 4.64 11.33 -17.37
C ALA A 19 3.79 12.60 -17.28
N ASP A 20 3.10 12.93 -18.36
CA ASP A 20 2.08 13.97 -18.37
C ASP A 20 0.99 13.57 -17.40
N THR A 21 1.16 14.01 -16.17
CA THR A 21 0.18 13.83 -15.11
C THR A 21 -0.94 14.84 -15.40
N LYS A 22 -1.81 14.51 -16.37
CA LYS A 22 -3.09 15.21 -16.52
C LYS A 22 -3.92 14.86 -15.29
N LEU A 23 -4.10 15.86 -14.42
CA LEU A 23 -5.11 15.81 -13.38
C LEU A 23 -6.46 15.61 -14.08
N SER A 24 -7.05 14.44 -13.97
CA SER A 24 -8.43 14.23 -14.39
C SER A 24 -9.31 14.34 -13.15
N SER A 25 -10.14 15.36 -13.12
CA SER A 25 -11.16 15.53 -12.11
C SER A 25 -12.42 14.77 -12.53
N VAL A 26 -12.62 13.59 -11.96
CA VAL A 26 -13.94 12.97 -11.94
C VAL A 26 -14.52 13.32 -10.58
N ALA A 27 -15.59 14.09 -10.58
CA ALA A 27 -16.34 14.50 -9.38
C ALA A 27 -15.49 15.19 -8.28
N GLY A 28 -14.48 16.01 -8.65
CA GLY A 28 -13.68 16.77 -7.67
C GLY A 28 -12.62 15.96 -6.92
N HIS A 29 -12.43 14.68 -7.23
CA HIS A 29 -11.38 13.86 -6.65
C HIS A 29 -10.12 13.90 -7.53
N PHE A 30 -9.05 14.48 -7.00
CA PHE A 30 -7.74 14.43 -7.63
C PHE A 30 -7.01 13.16 -7.18
N ASN A 31 -6.48 12.42 -8.14
CA ASN A 31 -5.72 11.20 -7.86
C ASN A 31 -4.30 11.37 -8.40
N HIS A 32 -3.31 11.05 -7.59
CA HIS A 32 -1.95 10.91 -8.06
C HIS A 32 -1.73 9.50 -8.58
N LEU A 33 -1.12 9.39 -9.76
CA LEU A 33 -0.77 8.12 -10.37
C LEU A 33 0.73 8.09 -10.63
N GLN A 34 1.41 7.11 -10.05
CA GLN A 34 2.82 6.83 -10.28
C GLN A 34 2.95 5.55 -11.10
N VAL A 35 3.59 5.70 -12.26
CA VAL A 35 3.83 4.60 -13.20
C VAL A 35 5.17 3.94 -12.88
N PRO A 36 5.28 2.60 -12.98
CA PRO A 36 6.55 1.90 -12.82
C PRO A 36 7.62 2.38 -13.80
N LEU A 37 8.88 2.37 -13.39
CA LEU A 37 10.00 2.54 -14.32
C LEU A 37 9.99 1.40 -15.35
N HIS A 38 10.18 1.76 -16.62
CA HIS A 38 10.14 0.80 -17.74
C HIS A 38 8.78 0.08 -17.85
N TYR A 39 7.69 0.86 -17.75
CA TYR A 39 6.33 0.33 -17.89
C TYR A 39 6.16 -0.44 -19.22
N GLU A 40 5.75 -1.70 -19.11
CA GLU A 40 5.47 -2.59 -20.24
C GLU A 40 3.97 -2.65 -20.50
N ARG A 41 3.54 -2.29 -21.71
CA ARG A 41 2.11 -2.20 -22.05
C ARG A 41 1.39 -3.54 -22.02
N ASP A 42 2.13 -4.62 -22.25
CA ASP A 42 1.57 -5.98 -22.31
C ASP A 42 1.55 -6.69 -20.96
N TYR A 43 2.22 -6.13 -19.95
CA TYR A 43 2.21 -6.68 -18.60
C TYR A 43 1.09 -6.06 -17.77
N SER A 44 0.33 -6.91 -17.04
CA SER A 44 -0.71 -6.47 -16.11
C SER A 44 -0.12 -6.29 -14.71
N TYR A 45 0.05 -5.04 -14.31
CA TYR A 45 0.70 -4.66 -13.05
C TYR A 45 -0.21 -4.83 -11.84
N PRO A 46 0.33 -5.20 -10.68
CA PRO A 46 -0.37 -5.02 -9.41
C PRO A 46 -0.57 -3.52 -9.13
N LEU A 47 -1.70 -3.19 -8.49
CA LEU A 47 -2.02 -1.83 -8.06
C LEU A 47 -1.83 -1.70 -6.55
N VAL A 48 -1.13 -0.66 -6.14
CA VAL A 48 -1.05 -0.23 -4.74
C VAL A 48 -1.79 1.09 -4.59
N VAL A 49 -2.79 1.10 -3.71
CA VAL A 49 -3.51 2.32 -3.32
C VAL A 49 -2.91 2.81 -2.00
N TRP A 50 -2.22 3.95 -2.02
CA TRP A 50 -1.61 4.53 -0.84
C TRP A 50 -2.56 5.50 -0.14
N LEU A 51 -2.87 5.21 1.12
CA LEU A 51 -3.82 5.92 1.97
C LEU A 51 -3.07 6.64 3.09
N SER A 52 -2.82 7.93 2.89
CA SER A 52 -2.03 8.78 3.78
C SER A 52 -2.55 10.21 3.78
N PRO A 53 -2.42 10.95 4.89
CA PRO A 53 -2.69 12.39 4.91
C PRO A 53 -1.79 13.17 3.94
N LYS A 54 -0.65 12.59 3.59
CA LYS A 54 0.33 13.16 2.66
C LYS A 54 0.05 12.83 1.19
N SER A 55 -0.95 11.99 0.91
CA SER A 55 -1.29 11.55 -0.46
C SER A 55 -1.70 12.68 -1.42
N LYS A 56 -2.04 13.85 -0.87
CA LYS A 56 -2.32 15.08 -1.64
C LYS A 56 -1.08 15.70 -2.30
N GLU A 57 0.11 15.38 -1.82
CA GLU A 57 1.37 15.94 -2.28
C GLU A 57 2.05 14.98 -3.25
N ARG A 58 2.20 15.39 -4.51
CA ARG A 58 2.82 14.54 -5.55
C ARG A 58 4.20 14.03 -5.15
N GLN A 59 5.01 14.89 -4.52
CA GLN A 59 6.37 14.53 -4.11
C GLN A 59 6.36 13.39 -3.09
N GLU A 60 5.44 13.41 -2.14
CA GLU A 60 5.28 12.36 -1.14
C GLU A 60 4.89 11.02 -1.78
N VAL A 61 4.03 11.05 -2.82
CA VAL A 61 3.67 9.83 -3.57
C VAL A 61 4.88 9.26 -4.31
N ILE A 62 5.74 10.11 -4.89
CA ILE A 62 6.98 9.69 -5.55
C ILE A 62 7.94 9.09 -4.53
N GLU A 63 8.09 9.68 -3.35
CA GLU A 63 8.96 9.17 -2.28
C GLU A 63 8.45 7.85 -1.70
N PHE A 64 7.14 7.72 -1.51
CA PHE A 64 6.51 6.45 -1.17
C PHE A 64 6.83 5.37 -2.21
N ALA A 65 6.65 5.68 -3.49
CA ALA A 65 6.94 4.75 -4.59
C ALA A 65 8.42 4.33 -4.61
N ARG A 66 9.35 5.28 -4.39
CA ARG A 66 10.79 4.97 -4.30
C ARG A 66 11.12 4.06 -3.12
N SER A 67 10.42 4.23 -2.02
CA SER A 67 10.65 3.45 -0.80
C SER A 67 10.02 2.07 -0.87
N LEU A 68 8.89 1.92 -1.56
CA LEU A 68 8.22 0.64 -1.77
C LEU A 68 8.89 -0.12 -2.92
N SER A 69 8.66 0.28 -4.16
CA SER A 69 9.30 -0.23 -5.37
C SER A 69 8.98 0.66 -6.56
N LEU A 70 10.02 1.02 -7.32
CA LEU A 70 9.87 1.81 -8.54
C LEU A 70 9.48 0.98 -9.77
N ARG A 71 9.49 -0.35 -9.71
CA ARG A 71 9.33 -1.22 -10.89
C ARG A 71 8.13 -2.14 -10.83
N ASN A 72 7.71 -2.53 -9.64
CA ASN A 72 6.80 -3.67 -9.47
C ASN A 72 5.33 -3.28 -9.53
N TYR A 73 4.97 -2.03 -9.26
CA TYR A 73 3.59 -1.60 -9.05
C TYR A 73 3.23 -0.35 -9.82
N VAL A 74 1.98 -0.27 -10.24
CA VAL A 74 1.32 1.02 -10.42
C VAL A 74 0.85 1.48 -9.04
N ILE A 75 1.13 2.73 -8.68
CA ILE A 75 0.74 3.28 -7.38
C ILE A 75 -0.24 4.42 -7.63
N THR A 76 -1.36 4.39 -6.94
CA THR A 76 -2.32 5.49 -6.93
C THR A 76 -2.55 5.99 -5.51
N ALA A 77 -2.79 7.28 -5.37
CA ALA A 77 -3.09 7.90 -4.09
C ALA A 77 -4.30 8.80 -4.25
N PRO A 78 -5.45 8.44 -3.62
CA PRO A 78 -6.64 9.27 -3.67
C PRO A 78 -6.40 10.58 -2.92
N PHE A 79 -6.98 11.66 -3.43
CA PHE A 79 -7.02 12.90 -2.69
C PHE A 79 -8.08 12.81 -1.60
N LEU A 80 -7.63 12.71 -0.36
CA LEU A 80 -8.50 12.68 0.80
C LEU A 80 -8.73 14.10 1.32
N THR A 81 -9.99 14.53 1.35
CA THR A 81 -10.33 15.86 1.86
C THR A 81 -10.02 15.97 3.35
N PRO A 82 -9.79 17.19 3.89
CA PRO A 82 -9.59 17.38 5.34
C PRO A 82 -10.74 16.83 6.19
N ASN A 83 -11.95 16.80 5.66
CA ASN A 83 -13.11 16.22 6.34
C ASN A 83 -13.02 14.70 6.40
N LEU A 84 -12.63 14.04 5.29
CA LEU A 84 -12.38 12.60 5.26
C LEU A 84 -11.24 12.21 6.19
N ILE A 85 -10.17 13.01 6.23
CA ILE A 85 -9.05 12.79 7.16
C ILE A 85 -9.54 12.85 8.62
N ARG A 86 -10.36 13.83 8.97
CA ARG A 86 -10.95 13.90 10.32
C ARG A 86 -11.92 12.77 10.61
N ALA A 87 -12.73 12.40 9.63
CA ALA A 87 -13.71 11.33 9.75
C ALA A 87 -13.07 9.93 9.75
N SER A 88 -11.82 9.77 9.28
CA SER A 88 -11.10 8.47 9.30
C SER A 88 -10.89 7.94 10.72
N HIS A 89 -10.86 8.81 11.72
CA HIS A 89 -10.79 8.45 13.13
C HIS A 89 -12.16 8.11 13.76
N SER A 90 -13.23 8.32 13.00
CA SER A 90 -14.60 8.01 13.44
C SER A 90 -15.28 7.11 12.42
N SER A 91 -16.29 6.35 12.85
CA SER A 91 -17.11 5.51 11.95
C SER A 91 -18.02 6.31 10.99
N ALA A 92 -17.83 7.64 10.89
CA ALA A 92 -18.84 8.54 10.35
C ALA A 92 -18.90 8.64 8.81
N ALA A 93 -17.90 8.16 8.04
CA ALA A 93 -17.91 8.34 6.59
C ALA A 93 -17.31 7.16 5.79
N PRO A 94 -17.68 5.89 6.05
CA PRO A 94 -17.10 4.77 5.31
C PRO A 94 -17.44 4.81 3.81
N THR A 95 -18.61 5.32 3.44
CA THR A 95 -19.07 5.40 2.04
C THR A 95 -18.26 6.43 1.24
N GLU A 96 -18.03 7.62 1.78
CA GLU A 96 -17.23 8.67 1.09
C GLU A 96 -15.78 8.20 0.92
N PHE A 97 -15.23 7.55 1.93
CA PHE A 97 -13.87 6.99 1.88
C PHE A 97 -13.77 5.89 0.81
N ALA A 98 -14.70 4.94 0.81
CA ALA A 98 -14.78 3.90 -0.20
C ALA A 98 -14.96 4.48 -1.62
N THR A 99 -15.76 5.52 -1.77
CA THR A 99 -15.94 6.22 -3.05
C THR A 99 -14.62 6.82 -3.55
N ALA A 100 -13.86 7.50 -2.69
CA ALA A 100 -12.55 8.05 -3.06
C ALA A 100 -11.56 6.95 -3.49
N VAL A 101 -11.55 5.81 -2.79
CA VAL A 101 -10.73 4.66 -3.13
C VAL A 101 -11.17 4.04 -4.46
N ASN A 102 -12.46 3.79 -4.66
CA ASN A 102 -13.01 3.24 -5.91
C ASN A 102 -12.67 4.13 -7.11
N CYS A 103 -12.91 5.45 -7.01
CA CYS A 103 -12.55 6.40 -8.08
C CYS A 103 -11.04 6.36 -8.39
N SER A 104 -10.19 6.17 -7.39
CA SER A 104 -8.75 6.09 -7.57
C SER A 104 -8.33 4.80 -8.29
N ILE A 105 -8.94 3.68 -7.95
CA ILE A 105 -8.72 2.38 -8.62
C ILE A 105 -9.19 2.45 -10.07
N GLU A 106 -10.41 2.92 -10.30
CA GLU A 106 -10.99 3.05 -11.64
C GLU A 106 -10.15 3.97 -12.53
N HIS A 107 -9.68 5.10 -11.98
CA HIS A 107 -8.78 5.99 -12.70
C HIS A 107 -7.47 5.28 -13.10
N ALA A 108 -6.87 4.51 -12.19
CA ALA A 108 -5.68 3.75 -12.50
C ALA A 108 -5.94 2.70 -13.60
N MET A 109 -7.05 1.97 -13.53
CA MET A 109 -7.44 0.96 -14.52
C MET A 109 -7.74 1.55 -15.90
N GLN A 110 -8.26 2.77 -15.97
CA GLN A 110 -8.50 3.47 -17.24
C GLN A 110 -7.19 3.90 -17.91
N LYS A 111 -6.13 4.15 -17.16
CA LYS A 111 -4.87 4.68 -17.66
C LYS A 111 -3.80 3.61 -17.86
N MET A 112 -3.82 2.57 -17.05
CA MET A 112 -2.79 1.56 -16.95
C MET A 112 -3.38 0.16 -17.00
N ARG A 113 -2.61 -0.80 -17.47
CA ARG A 113 -2.99 -2.21 -17.45
C ARG A 113 -2.79 -2.79 -16.07
N ILE A 114 -3.86 -2.82 -15.28
CA ILE A 114 -3.88 -3.33 -13.91
C ILE A 114 -4.42 -4.76 -13.89
N HIS A 115 -3.85 -5.62 -13.06
CA HIS A 115 -4.38 -6.95 -12.79
C HIS A 115 -5.55 -6.85 -11.80
N PRO A 116 -6.78 -7.26 -12.16
CA PRO A 116 -7.97 -7.02 -11.35
C PRO A 116 -7.95 -7.70 -9.97
N GLN A 117 -7.21 -8.81 -9.85
CA GLN A 117 -7.06 -9.56 -8.59
C GLN A 117 -5.74 -9.27 -7.87
N ARG A 118 -5.06 -8.15 -8.16
CA ARG A 118 -3.80 -7.77 -7.51
C ARG A 118 -3.85 -6.31 -7.08
N ILE A 119 -4.88 -5.99 -6.29
CA ILE A 119 -5.10 -4.64 -5.75
C ILE A 119 -4.83 -4.69 -4.26
N PHE A 120 -3.87 -3.87 -3.82
CA PHE A 120 -3.45 -3.80 -2.43
C PHE A 120 -3.70 -2.40 -1.89
N LEU A 121 -4.18 -2.32 -0.64
CA LEU A 121 -4.30 -1.06 0.08
C LEU A 121 -3.14 -0.95 1.06
N VAL A 122 -2.43 0.18 1.04
CA VAL A 122 -1.37 0.48 2.01
C VAL A 122 -1.78 1.73 2.77
N ALA A 123 -2.14 1.55 4.04
CA ALA A 123 -2.66 2.60 4.88
C ALA A 123 -1.66 3.02 5.96
N GLU A 124 -1.45 4.32 6.13
CA GLU A 124 -0.83 4.82 7.35
C GLU A 124 -1.79 4.66 8.53
N GLN A 125 -1.25 4.63 9.76
CA GLN A 125 -2.00 4.37 10.99
C GLN A 125 -3.35 5.09 11.06
N ASP A 126 -3.37 6.38 10.71
CA ASP A 126 -4.55 7.24 10.80
C ASP A 126 -5.70 6.79 9.88
N PHE A 127 -5.38 6.06 8.81
CA PHE A 127 -6.36 5.58 7.83
C PHE A 127 -6.71 4.10 7.97
N LEU A 128 -6.01 3.36 8.83
CA LEU A 128 -6.25 1.92 8.96
C LEU A 128 -7.70 1.62 9.37
N HIS A 129 -8.23 2.35 10.34
CA HIS A 129 -9.61 2.16 10.81
C HIS A 129 -10.62 2.43 9.69
N ALA A 130 -10.48 3.56 8.98
CA ALA A 130 -11.35 3.87 7.85
C ALA A 130 -11.24 2.83 6.73
N THR A 131 -10.02 2.38 6.44
CA THR A 131 -9.76 1.36 5.42
C THR A 131 -10.48 0.05 5.75
N LEU A 132 -10.33 -0.46 6.96
CA LEU A 132 -10.98 -1.69 7.40
C LEU A 132 -12.51 -1.58 7.37
N ASN A 133 -13.05 -0.46 7.87
CA ASN A 133 -14.51 -0.23 7.90
C ASN A 133 -15.12 -0.04 6.51
N SER A 134 -14.34 0.39 5.53
CA SER A 134 -14.84 0.70 4.18
C SER A 134 -14.56 -0.40 3.16
N THR A 135 -13.77 -1.42 3.52
CA THR A 135 -13.33 -2.46 2.57
C THR A 135 -14.51 -3.17 1.91
N HIS A 136 -15.60 -3.42 2.64
CA HIS A 136 -16.80 -4.06 2.11
C HIS A 136 -17.61 -3.19 1.12
N LEU A 137 -17.33 -1.89 1.05
CA LEU A 137 -17.93 -0.93 0.12
C LEU A 137 -17.05 -0.70 -1.12
N ILE A 138 -15.85 -1.28 -1.16
CA ILE A 138 -14.98 -1.21 -2.32
C ILE A 138 -15.44 -2.25 -3.31
N HIS A 139 -15.73 -1.83 -4.55
CA HIS A 139 -16.32 -2.67 -5.59
C HIS A 139 -15.31 -3.63 -6.24
N HIS A 140 -14.01 -3.46 -5.93
CA HIS A 140 -12.93 -4.27 -6.45
C HIS A 140 -12.48 -5.31 -5.41
N GLU A 141 -12.03 -6.46 -5.89
CA GLU A 141 -11.42 -7.47 -5.02
C GLU A 141 -10.09 -6.96 -4.49
N ILE A 142 -10.00 -6.81 -3.16
CA ILE A 142 -8.78 -6.37 -2.47
C ILE A 142 -7.96 -7.60 -2.08
N SER A 143 -6.77 -7.73 -2.66
CA SER A 143 -5.87 -8.87 -2.45
C SER A 143 -5.13 -8.81 -1.12
N GLY A 144 -5.09 -7.64 -0.49
CA GLY A 144 -4.51 -7.48 0.82
C GLY A 144 -4.47 -6.04 1.30
N ILE A 145 -4.37 -5.88 2.63
CA ILE A 145 -4.27 -4.58 3.29
C ILE A 145 -3.01 -4.57 4.14
N ALA A 146 -2.11 -3.63 3.90
CA ALA A 146 -0.93 -3.40 4.72
C ALA A 146 -1.03 -2.07 5.47
N SER A 147 -0.44 -1.99 6.66
CA SER A 147 -0.39 -0.73 7.41
C SER A 147 0.93 -0.53 8.13
N LEU A 148 1.33 0.76 8.18
CA LEU A 148 2.45 1.24 8.95
C LEU A 148 1.93 1.82 10.27
N LEU A 149 2.26 1.17 11.36
CA LEU A 149 1.81 1.54 12.71
C LEU A 149 2.99 2.08 13.51
N ARG A 150 2.93 3.35 13.86
CA ARG A 150 3.94 4.01 14.72
C ARG A 150 3.68 3.81 16.21
N SER A 151 2.52 3.29 16.54
CA SER A 151 2.13 2.91 17.89
C SER A 151 1.58 1.50 17.90
N SER A 152 1.61 0.85 19.06
CA SER A 152 1.05 -0.48 19.27
C SER A 152 -0.48 -0.53 19.28
N GLN A 153 -1.15 0.61 19.15
CA GLN A 153 -2.61 0.66 19.15
C GLN A 153 -3.15 0.21 17.79
N LEU A 154 -3.54 -1.05 17.74
CA LEU A 154 -4.33 -1.58 16.64
C LEU A 154 -5.78 -1.12 16.78
N PRO A 155 -6.45 -0.73 15.69
CA PRO A 155 -7.87 -0.48 15.74
C PRO A 155 -8.62 -1.79 16.02
N ASN A 156 -9.78 -1.68 16.64
CA ASN A 156 -10.67 -2.82 16.71
C ASN A 156 -11.14 -3.20 15.31
N PRO A 157 -11.22 -4.50 15.00
CA PRO A 157 -11.77 -4.93 13.72
C PRO A 157 -13.23 -4.47 13.58
N PRO A 158 -13.69 -4.19 12.36
CA PRO A 158 -15.07 -3.79 12.11
C PRO A 158 -16.04 -4.92 12.46
N CYS A 159 -16.88 -4.69 13.47
CA CYS A 159 -17.84 -5.71 13.93
C CYS A 159 -19.07 -5.88 13.01
N SER A 160 -19.37 -4.89 12.16
CA SER A 160 -20.67 -4.81 11.47
C SER A 160 -20.67 -5.11 9.98
N SER A 161 -19.54 -5.32 9.37
CA SER A 161 -19.41 -5.27 7.89
C SER A 161 -18.99 -6.57 7.22
N LEU A 162 -18.92 -7.69 7.94
CA LEU A 162 -18.37 -8.94 7.40
C LEU A 162 -19.38 -9.80 6.65
N SER A 163 -20.68 -9.50 6.73
CA SER A 163 -21.75 -10.33 6.19
C SER A 163 -21.86 -10.35 4.66
N GLY A 164 -21.03 -9.61 3.95
CA GLY A 164 -21.07 -9.54 2.48
C GLY A 164 -19.77 -9.91 1.76
N LEU A 165 -18.68 -10.17 2.50
CA LEU A 165 -17.40 -10.50 1.89
C LEU A 165 -17.27 -12.02 1.68
N HIS A 166 -17.07 -12.45 0.44
CA HIS A 166 -16.80 -13.85 0.12
C HIS A 166 -15.47 -14.34 0.71
N SER A 167 -14.50 -13.44 0.87
CA SER A 167 -13.24 -13.67 1.59
C SER A 167 -12.72 -12.37 2.19
N LEU A 168 -12.20 -12.45 3.40
CA LEU A 168 -11.55 -11.31 4.03
C LEU A 168 -10.13 -11.16 3.47
N PRO A 169 -9.71 -9.93 3.09
CA PRO A 169 -8.34 -9.72 2.62
C PRO A 169 -7.33 -10.01 3.74
N PRO A 170 -6.19 -10.62 3.43
CA PRO A 170 -5.11 -10.78 4.38
C PRO A 170 -4.58 -9.42 4.83
N LEU A 171 -4.17 -9.34 6.10
CA LEU A 171 -3.66 -8.12 6.74
C LEU A 171 -2.17 -8.28 7.05
N PHE A 172 -1.41 -7.21 6.80
CA PHE A 172 0.00 -7.13 7.16
C PHE A 172 0.29 -5.82 7.91
N PHE A 173 0.76 -5.94 9.14
CA PHE A 173 1.04 -4.79 9.99
C PHE A 173 2.54 -4.69 10.27
N CYS A 174 3.14 -3.57 9.86
CA CYS A 174 4.48 -3.18 10.29
C CYS A 174 4.37 -2.26 11.49
N ILE A 175 4.89 -2.70 12.64
CA ILE A 175 4.73 -2.01 13.91
C ILE A 175 6.08 -1.51 14.40
N SER A 176 6.17 -0.22 14.74
CA SER A 176 7.34 0.33 15.42
C SER A 176 7.33 -0.12 16.86
N GLU A 177 8.35 -0.86 17.28
CA GLU A 177 8.48 -1.37 18.62
C GLU A 177 8.83 -0.24 19.60
N LEU A 178 7.89 0.14 20.42
CA LEU A 178 8.04 1.12 21.50
C LEU A 178 7.74 0.43 22.85
N GLY A 179 8.71 -0.34 23.37
CA GLY A 179 8.70 -0.79 24.78
C GLY A 179 8.21 -2.20 25.06
N TYR A 180 8.36 -2.58 26.33
CA TYR A 180 8.18 -3.95 26.86
C TYR A 180 6.74 -4.49 26.89
N HIS A 181 5.73 -3.66 26.58
CA HIS A 181 4.30 -4.03 26.66
C HIS A 181 3.67 -4.29 25.29
N LEU A 182 4.45 -4.38 24.23
CA LEU A 182 3.94 -4.55 22.86
C LEU A 182 3.09 -5.81 22.72
N LYS A 183 3.53 -6.92 23.36
CA LYS A 183 2.83 -8.20 23.28
C LYS A 183 1.40 -8.09 23.79
N ASP A 184 1.21 -7.52 24.97
CA ASP A 184 -0.11 -7.41 25.61
C ASP A 184 -1.06 -6.49 24.82
N GLN A 185 -0.51 -5.44 24.20
CA GLN A 185 -1.28 -4.48 23.43
C GLN A 185 -1.71 -5.00 22.04
N ILE A 186 -0.95 -5.94 21.48
CA ILE A 186 -1.25 -6.56 20.17
C ILE A 186 -2.11 -7.81 20.33
N GLU A 187 -1.94 -8.56 21.42
CA GLU A 187 -2.56 -9.87 21.58
C GLU A 187 -4.10 -9.81 21.54
N GLN A 188 -4.72 -8.87 22.24
CA GLN A 188 -6.18 -8.75 22.26
C GLN A 188 -6.76 -8.36 20.88
N PRO A 189 -6.29 -7.30 20.19
CA PRO A 189 -6.74 -6.98 18.84
C PRO A 189 -6.46 -8.13 17.86
N TRP A 190 -5.31 -8.79 17.95
CA TRP A 190 -4.97 -9.90 17.08
C TRP A 190 -5.98 -11.06 17.22
N ARG A 191 -6.32 -11.45 18.47
CA ARG A 191 -7.32 -12.49 18.73
C ARG A 191 -8.68 -12.13 18.13
N LEU A 192 -9.06 -10.85 18.21
CA LEU A 192 -10.31 -10.37 17.58
C LEU A 192 -10.27 -10.48 16.06
N PHE A 193 -9.19 -10.03 15.41
CA PHE A 193 -9.05 -10.19 13.97
C PHE A 193 -9.09 -11.67 13.54
N HIS A 194 -8.38 -12.52 14.27
CA HIS A 194 -8.34 -13.95 13.98
C HIS A 194 -9.71 -14.61 14.19
N SER A 195 -10.45 -14.26 15.26
CA SER A 195 -11.80 -14.80 15.53
C SER A 195 -12.81 -14.39 14.44
N LEU A 196 -12.58 -13.29 13.75
CA LEU A 196 -13.36 -12.83 12.62
C LEU A 196 -12.92 -13.46 11.28
N GLY A 197 -11.89 -14.30 11.29
CA GLY A 197 -11.40 -15.01 10.10
C GLY A 197 -10.36 -14.26 9.28
N TYR A 198 -9.82 -13.14 9.76
CA TYR A 198 -8.70 -12.47 9.08
C TYR A 198 -7.42 -13.28 9.19
N LYS A 199 -6.68 -13.35 8.08
CA LYS A 199 -5.29 -13.82 8.08
C LYS A 199 -4.40 -12.61 8.38
N VAL A 200 -3.81 -12.56 9.55
CA VAL A 200 -3.01 -11.40 10.00
C VAL A 200 -1.55 -11.82 10.18
N ARG A 201 -0.66 -11.02 9.63
CA ARG A 201 0.79 -11.08 9.87
C ARG A 201 1.27 -9.77 10.50
N PHE A 202 2.22 -9.88 11.42
CA PHE A 202 2.89 -8.74 12.04
C PHE A 202 4.39 -8.79 11.78
N LYS A 203 4.98 -7.61 11.61
CA LYS A 203 6.43 -7.41 11.64
C LYS A 203 6.74 -6.28 12.59
N THR A 204 7.46 -6.58 13.67
CA THR A 204 7.96 -5.57 14.60
C THR A 204 9.31 -5.06 14.13
N MET A 205 9.57 -3.78 14.31
CA MET A 205 10.80 -3.14 13.89
C MET A 205 11.24 -2.09 14.88
N ALA A 206 12.55 -1.89 14.95
CA ALA A 206 13.12 -0.87 15.82
C ALA A 206 12.57 0.52 15.46
N PRO A 207 12.22 1.35 16.48
CA PRO A 207 11.80 2.71 16.26
C PRO A 207 12.96 3.56 15.72
N GLY A 208 12.63 4.62 14.98
CA GLY A 208 13.62 5.57 14.51
C GLY A 208 13.40 6.06 13.08
N HIS A 209 14.35 6.83 12.59
CA HIS A 209 14.27 7.46 11.25
C HIS A 209 14.18 6.46 10.10
N GLY A 210 14.67 5.24 10.27
CA GLY A 210 14.61 4.18 9.25
C GLY A 210 13.31 3.37 9.24
N PHE A 211 12.41 3.56 10.22
CA PHE A 211 11.20 2.74 10.35
C PHE A 211 10.35 2.69 9.07
N GLN A 212 10.00 3.85 8.51
CA GLN A 212 9.13 3.91 7.33
C GLN A 212 9.75 3.16 6.13
N HIS A 213 11.04 3.35 5.87
CA HIS A 213 11.72 2.70 4.77
C HIS A 213 11.80 1.18 4.97
N SER A 214 12.15 0.72 6.16
CA SER A 214 12.19 -0.71 6.50
C SER A 214 10.81 -1.34 6.46
N ALA A 215 9.77 -0.64 6.93
CA ALA A 215 8.39 -1.08 6.85
C ALA A 215 7.93 -1.26 5.41
N LEU A 216 8.20 -0.29 4.53
CA LEU A 216 7.82 -0.37 3.13
C LEU A 216 8.54 -1.50 2.38
N ARG A 217 9.79 -1.80 2.71
CA ARG A 217 10.49 -2.98 2.18
C ARG A 217 9.83 -4.30 2.60
N ASN A 218 9.37 -4.41 3.85
CA ASN A 218 8.66 -5.60 4.31
C ASN A 218 7.27 -5.71 3.64
N ILE A 219 6.58 -4.58 3.43
CA ILE A 219 5.32 -4.53 2.69
C ILE A 219 5.54 -4.95 1.22
N ASP A 220 6.59 -4.44 0.55
CA ASP A 220 6.95 -4.85 -0.81
C ASP A 220 7.15 -6.37 -0.90
N ARG A 221 7.94 -6.93 0.02
CA ARG A 221 8.15 -8.38 0.09
C ARG A 221 6.84 -9.15 0.25
N TRP A 222 6.00 -8.74 1.19
CA TRP A 222 4.71 -9.37 1.43
C TRP A 222 3.76 -9.29 0.22
N ILE A 223 3.71 -8.15 -0.46
CA ILE A 223 2.94 -8.01 -1.70
C ILE A 223 3.50 -8.94 -2.78
N MET A 224 4.81 -9.00 -2.94
CA MET A 224 5.45 -9.86 -3.94
C MET A 224 5.21 -11.34 -3.64
N GLU A 225 5.21 -11.77 -2.38
CA GLU A 225 4.79 -13.14 -1.99
C GLU A 225 3.36 -13.42 -2.44
N ALA A 226 2.44 -12.49 -2.20
CA ALA A 226 1.05 -12.65 -2.60
C ALA A 226 0.88 -12.67 -4.14
N VAL A 227 1.68 -11.90 -4.88
CA VAL A 227 1.63 -11.80 -6.34
C VAL A 227 2.23 -13.03 -7.02
N THR A 228 3.33 -13.56 -6.48
CA THR A 228 4.08 -14.68 -7.08
C THR A 228 3.63 -16.04 -6.58
N GLY A 229 2.96 -16.09 -5.42
CA GLY A 229 2.63 -17.33 -4.73
C GLY A 229 3.84 -18.05 -4.12
N GLN A 230 5.00 -17.39 -4.10
CA GLN A 230 6.25 -17.93 -3.56
C GLN A 230 6.70 -17.11 -2.36
N PRO A 231 7.13 -17.74 -1.26
CA PRO A 231 7.71 -17.01 -0.15
C PRO A 231 8.95 -16.25 -0.62
N ALA A 232 9.06 -14.98 -0.29
CA ALA A 232 10.25 -14.21 -0.60
C ALA A 232 11.39 -14.74 0.29
N LEU A 233 12.35 -15.37 -0.31
CA LEU A 233 13.56 -15.85 0.37
C LEU A 233 14.36 -14.66 0.89
N ALA A 234 14.25 -14.38 2.18
CA ALA A 234 15.12 -13.42 2.86
C ALA A 234 16.20 -14.20 3.61
N PRO A 235 17.47 -13.93 3.36
CA PRO A 235 18.57 -14.61 4.03
C PRO A 235 18.63 -14.33 5.56
N GLU A 236 17.95 -13.31 6.03
CA GLU A 236 18.05 -12.80 7.40
C GLU A 236 16.81 -13.07 8.27
N ASP A 237 15.71 -13.58 7.70
CA ASP A 237 14.44 -13.78 8.42
C ASP A 237 14.35 -15.15 9.13
N LEU A 238 15.43 -15.92 9.17
CA LEU A 238 15.49 -17.20 9.93
C LEU A 238 15.53 -17.02 11.45
N ALA A 239 15.53 -15.79 11.94
CA ALA A 239 15.47 -15.45 13.35
C ALA A 239 14.23 -14.62 13.69
N GLU A 240 13.05 -14.98 13.16
CA GLU A 240 11.80 -14.44 13.72
C GLU A 240 11.63 -15.02 15.13
N PRO A 241 11.42 -14.18 16.16
CA PRO A 241 10.88 -14.71 17.38
C PRO A 241 9.50 -15.28 17.04
N GLU A 242 9.41 -16.60 16.98
CA GLU A 242 8.13 -17.28 16.89
C GLU A 242 7.30 -16.85 18.11
N PHE A 243 6.40 -15.89 17.90
CA PHE A 243 5.31 -15.69 18.83
C PHE A 243 4.37 -16.89 18.68
N CYS A 244 4.79 -18.03 19.24
CA CYS A 244 3.90 -19.16 19.45
C CYS A 244 2.90 -18.73 20.54
N PHE A 245 1.75 -18.29 20.11
CA PHE A 245 0.58 -18.18 20.97
C PHE A 245 0.02 -19.60 21.11
N ASN A 246 0.36 -20.28 22.21
CA ASN A 246 -0.34 -21.51 22.67
C ASN A 246 -1.72 -21.15 23.22
#